data_229e5bb5d48ac8c42be5ba95b379ecc7
#
_entry.id   229e5bb5d48ac8c42be5ba95b379ecc7
#
_cell.length_a   1.000
_cell.length_b   1.000
_cell.length_c   1.000
_cell.angle_alpha   90.00
_cell.angle_beta   90.00
_cell.angle_gamma   90.00
#
_symmetry.space_group_name_H-M   'P 1'
#
loop_
_entity.id
_entity.type
_entity.pdbx_description
1 polymer ?
#
loop_
_entity_poly.entity_id
_entity_poly.type
_entity_poly.pdbx_seq_one_letter_code
_entity_poly.pdbx_strand_id
1 'polypeptide(L)'
;MGALHDGHVALIRAARDLVGPDGAVTVTIFVNPLQFGAGEDLERYPRALEADLDICRAEGVDLVFAPDRAEMYPNGRPQVTVDPGPLAGELEGAARPTHFAGVLTVVAKLLNLTIPTYALFGEKDYQQLVLVRRMVRDLEMPYEIVAVPTVREPDGLALSSRNRYLAGDERSAALAFSRSLFAGVEAA
;
A
#
# COMPACT_ATOMS: atom_id res chain seq x y z
N MET A 1 -4.42 3.68 1.40
CA MET A 1 -3.75 3.71 2.72
C MET A 1 -4.82 3.74 3.80
N GLY A 2 -4.47 3.87 5.05
CA GLY A 2 -5.31 3.98 6.23
C GLY A 2 -4.53 3.52 7.44
N ALA A 3 -4.84 4.05 8.63
CA ALA A 3 -4.06 3.92 9.85
C ALA A 3 -2.59 4.27 9.60
N LEU A 4 -2.36 5.53 9.21
CA LEU A 4 -1.06 6.03 8.78
C LEU A 4 0.00 5.89 9.88
N HIS A 5 1.23 5.70 9.48
CA HIS A 5 2.42 5.59 10.34
C HIS A 5 3.64 6.14 9.58
N ASP A 6 4.80 6.21 10.21
CA ASP A 6 6.01 6.83 9.64
C ASP A 6 6.42 6.26 8.27
N GLY A 7 6.11 5.00 7.97
CA GLY A 7 6.28 4.45 6.62
C GLY A 7 5.41 5.15 5.57
N HIS A 8 4.19 5.58 5.93
CA HIS A 8 3.34 6.39 5.05
C HIS A 8 3.81 7.84 5.00
N VAL A 9 4.30 8.39 6.12
CA VAL A 9 4.91 9.72 6.18
C VAL A 9 6.10 9.80 5.22
N ALA A 10 6.93 8.76 5.16
CA ALA A 10 8.03 8.70 4.19
C ALA A 10 7.56 8.76 2.73
N LEU A 11 6.43 8.12 2.39
CA LEU A 11 5.81 8.25 1.06
C LEU A 11 5.37 9.69 0.78
N ILE A 12 4.72 10.36 1.74
CA ILE A 12 4.25 11.73 1.60
C ILE A 12 5.42 12.69 1.39
N ARG A 13 6.48 12.56 2.19
CA ARG A 13 7.69 13.38 2.06
C ARG A 13 8.40 13.15 0.73
N ALA A 14 8.56 11.90 0.32
CA ALA A 14 9.14 11.58 -0.99
C ALA A 14 8.29 12.14 -2.15
N ALA A 15 6.96 12.15 -2.02
CA ALA A 15 6.10 12.79 -3.01
C ALA A 15 6.32 14.31 -3.06
N ARG A 16 6.42 14.97 -1.90
CA ARG A 16 6.68 16.41 -1.81
C ARG A 16 8.06 16.77 -2.38
N ASP A 17 9.09 15.99 -2.07
CA ASP A 17 10.44 16.18 -2.61
C ASP A 17 10.47 16.04 -4.14
N LEU A 18 9.70 15.11 -4.68
CA LEU A 18 9.61 14.83 -6.11
C LEU A 18 8.91 15.96 -6.88
N VAL A 19 7.84 16.52 -6.35
CA VAL A 19 7.02 17.52 -7.06
C VAL A 19 7.36 18.96 -6.67
N GLY A 20 8.11 19.16 -5.59
CA GLY A 20 8.48 20.48 -5.11
C GLY A 20 7.31 21.25 -4.48
N PRO A 21 7.53 22.54 -4.16
CA PRO A 21 6.54 23.36 -3.44
C PRO A 21 5.31 23.71 -4.29
N ASP A 22 5.44 23.75 -5.60
CA ASP A 22 4.36 24.11 -6.52
C ASP A 22 3.53 22.91 -6.99
N GLY A 23 3.99 21.70 -6.72
CA GLY A 23 3.28 20.48 -7.05
C GLY A 23 2.26 20.08 -5.96
N ALA A 24 1.18 19.41 -6.37
CA ALA A 24 0.16 18.93 -5.44
C ALA A 24 0.44 17.48 -4.99
N VAL A 25 0.36 17.25 -3.68
CA VAL A 25 0.44 15.92 -3.06
C VAL A 25 -0.96 15.47 -2.64
N THR A 26 -1.42 14.37 -3.24
CA THR A 26 -2.71 13.75 -2.91
C THR A 26 -2.48 12.43 -2.16
N VAL A 27 -3.16 12.26 -1.03
CA VAL A 27 -3.19 11.00 -0.29
C VAL A 27 -4.53 10.30 -0.48
N THR A 28 -4.51 9.02 -0.83
CA THR A 28 -5.73 8.20 -0.91
C THR A 28 -5.85 7.32 0.33
N ILE A 29 -6.99 7.39 1.04
CA ILE A 29 -7.28 6.59 2.23
C ILE A 29 -8.51 5.73 1.92
N PHE A 30 -8.31 4.43 1.71
CA PHE A 30 -9.37 3.49 1.46
C PHE A 30 -8.98 2.07 1.86
N VAL A 31 -9.78 1.44 2.73
CA VAL A 31 -9.63 0.03 3.09
C VAL A 31 -10.43 -0.80 2.10
N ASN A 32 -9.73 -1.34 1.10
CA ASN A 32 -10.35 -2.01 -0.04
C ASN A 32 -10.84 -3.42 0.31
N PRO A 33 -12.15 -3.69 0.28
CA PRO A 33 -12.67 -5.01 0.60
C PRO A 33 -12.32 -6.09 -0.44
N LEU A 34 -12.00 -5.71 -1.67
CA LEU A 34 -11.72 -6.68 -2.75
C LEU A 34 -10.41 -7.46 -2.54
N GLN A 35 -9.49 -6.93 -1.76
CA GLN A 35 -8.17 -7.54 -1.53
C GLN A 35 -8.11 -8.43 -0.28
N PHE A 36 -9.23 -8.57 0.44
CA PHE A 36 -9.32 -9.43 1.60
C PHE A 36 -10.05 -10.72 1.25
N GLY A 37 -9.43 -11.84 1.56
CA GLY A 37 -10.04 -13.16 1.46
C GLY A 37 -11.00 -13.46 2.62
N ALA A 38 -11.71 -14.57 2.51
CA ALA A 38 -12.57 -15.05 3.58
C ALA A 38 -11.72 -15.37 4.83
N GLY A 39 -12.08 -14.77 5.97
CA GLY A 39 -11.39 -14.97 7.26
C GLY A 39 -10.18 -14.06 7.46
N GLU A 40 -9.83 -13.18 6.52
CA GLU A 40 -8.83 -12.16 6.75
C GLU A 40 -9.34 -10.99 7.63
N ASP A 41 -8.44 -10.09 8.02
CA ASP A 41 -8.64 -9.07 9.05
C ASP A 41 -9.43 -7.82 8.62
N LEU A 42 -10.23 -7.87 7.54
CA LEU A 42 -10.97 -6.71 7.02
C LEU A 42 -11.78 -5.97 8.11
N GLU A 43 -12.50 -6.71 8.94
CA GLU A 43 -13.35 -6.12 9.99
C GLU A 43 -12.52 -5.54 11.15
N ARG A 44 -11.34 -6.11 11.38
CA ARG A 44 -10.40 -5.68 12.43
C ARG A 44 -9.39 -4.66 11.95
N TYR A 45 -9.31 -4.42 10.62
CA TYR A 45 -8.32 -3.50 10.05
C TYR A 45 -8.51 -2.11 10.64
N PRO A 46 -7.43 -1.48 11.14
CA PRO A 46 -7.54 -0.19 11.81
C PRO A 46 -8.12 0.90 10.89
N ARG A 47 -9.10 1.64 11.42
CA ARG A 47 -9.69 2.80 10.76
C ARG A 47 -9.60 3.97 11.71
N ALA A 48 -8.78 4.95 11.38
CA ALA A 48 -8.48 6.10 12.22
C ALA A 48 -8.43 7.38 11.37
N LEU A 49 -9.52 7.66 10.63
CA LEU A 49 -9.53 8.72 9.62
C LEU A 49 -9.10 10.08 10.19
N GLU A 50 -9.59 10.48 11.37
CA GLU A 50 -9.22 11.77 11.98
C GLU A 50 -7.70 11.83 12.26
N ALA A 51 -7.13 10.78 12.84
CA ALA A 51 -5.70 10.72 13.09
C ALA A 51 -4.89 10.70 11.76
N ASP A 52 -5.39 10.02 10.75
CA ASP A 52 -4.79 10.01 9.41
C ASP A 52 -4.81 11.42 8.78
N LEU A 53 -5.92 12.16 8.95
CA LEU A 53 -6.05 13.55 8.49
C LEU A 53 -5.11 14.49 9.23
N ASP A 54 -4.90 14.29 10.53
CA ASP A 54 -3.96 15.09 11.31
C ASP A 54 -2.52 14.89 10.83
N ILE A 55 -2.14 13.65 10.52
CA ILE A 55 -0.83 13.34 9.90
C ILE A 55 -0.73 14.02 8.53
N CYS A 56 -1.75 13.91 7.69
CA CYS A 56 -1.74 14.55 6.37
C CYS A 56 -1.60 16.07 6.47
N ARG A 57 -2.29 16.72 7.42
CA ARG A 57 -2.15 18.18 7.67
C ARG A 57 -0.74 18.56 8.11
N ALA A 58 -0.17 17.79 9.05
CA ALA A 58 1.18 18.03 9.57
C ALA A 58 2.26 17.89 8.48
N GLU A 59 2.05 16.97 7.52
CA GLU A 59 2.98 16.73 6.42
C GLU A 59 2.69 17.58 5.16
N GLY A 60 1.76 18.54 5.23
CA GLY A 60 1.47 19.46 4.13
C GLY A 60 0.85 18.80 2.89
N VAL A 61 -0.01 17.81 3.10
CA VAL A 61 -0.80 17.18 2.03
C VAL A 61 -1.85 18.15 1.51
N ASP A 62 -1.94 18.33 0.20
CA ASP A 62 -2.86 19.28 -0.42
C ASP A 62 -4.28 18.73 -0.54
N LEU A 63 -4.43 17.43 -0.78
CA LEU A 63 -5.72 16.77 -0.95
C LEU A 63 -5.72 15.38 -0.32
N VAL A 64 -6.77 15.06 0.44
CA VAL A 64 -7.04 13.69 0.88
C VAL A 64 -8.30 13.16 0.19
N PHE A 65 -8.14 12.08 -0.56
CA PHE A 65 -9.25 11.34 -1.16
C PHE A 65 -9.57 10.12 -0.29
N ALA A 66 -10.63 10.22 0.50
CA ALA A 66 -11.03 9.21 1.49
C ALA A 66 -12.46 8.71 1.24
N PRO A 67 -12.73 8.04 0.10
CA PRO A 67 -14.05 7.58 -0.26
C PRO A 67 -14.50 6.44 0.66
N ASP A 68 -15.81 6.32 0.84
CA ASP A 68 -16.40 5.14 1.46
C ASP A 68 -16.56 3.98 0.44
N ARG A 69 -17.05 2.84 0.95
CA ARG A 69 -17.27 1.66 0.11
C ARG A 69 -18.35 1.88 -0.95
N ALA A 70 -19.41 2.62 -0.64
CA ALA A 70 -20.51 2.87 -1.57
C ALA A 70 -20.07 3.83 -2.68
N GLU A 71 -19.21 4.79 -2.36
CA GLU A 71 -18.61 5.69 -3.35
C GLU A 71 -17.64 4.94 -4.27
N MET A 72 -16.77 4.09 -3.71
CA MET A 72 -15.83 3.30 -4.53
C MET A 72 -16.52 2.21 -5.34
N TYR A 73 -17.55 1.59 -4.81
CA TYR A 73 -18.25 0.45 -5.43
C TYR A 73 -19.77 0.62 -5.35
N PRO A 74 -20.37 1.63 -6.04
CA PRO A 74 -21.80 1.97 -5.91
C PRO A 74 -22.74 0.84 -6.34
N ASN A 75 -22.28 -0.03 -7.24
CA ASN A 75 -23.05 -1.20 -7.71
C ASN A 75 -22.57 -2.52 -7.08
N GLY A 76 -21.93 -2.45 -5.90
CA GLY A 76 -21.31 -3.60 -5.24
C GLY A 76 -19.99 -4.02 -5.91
N ARG A 77 -19.69 -5.32 -5.89
CA ARG A 77 -18.42 -5.83 -6.46
C ARG A 77 -18.33 -5.52 -7.95
N PRO A 78 -17.20 -4.94 -8.46
CA PRO A 78 -17.02 -4.67 -9.88
C PRO A 78 -17.17 -5.95 -10.72
N GLN A 79 -17.87 -5.84 -11.85
CA GLN A 79 -18.01 -6.94 -12.81
C GLN A 79 -16.77 -7.09 -13.69
N VAL A 80 -16.03 -5.99 -13.90
CA VAL A 80 -14.76 -5.98 -14.62
C VAL A 80 -13.63 -5.75 -13.62
N THR A 81 -12.62 -6.58 -13.66
CA THR A 81 -11.47 -6.53 -12.76
C THR A 81 -10.17 -6.67 -13.53
N VAL A 82 -9.06 -6.27 -12.91
CA VAL A 82 -7.72 -6.48 -13.48
C VAL A 82 -7.24 -7.88 -13.11
N ASP A 83 -6.89 -8.68 -14.11
CA ASP A 83 -6.22 -9.97 -13.92
C ASP A 83 -4.73 -9.72 -13.67
N PRO A 84 -4.16 -10.14 -12.53
CA PRO A 84 -2.76 -9.91 -12.20
C PRO A 84 -1.77 -10.82 -12.95
N GLY A 85 -2.26 -11.82 -13.69
CA GLY A 85 -1.46 -12.76 -14.43
C GLY A 85 -0.69 -13.78 -13.55
N PRO A 86 0.20 -14.59 -14.15
CA PRO A 86 0.81 -15.74 -13.48
C PRO A 86 1.72 -15.37 -12.29
N LEU A 87 2.38 -14.21 -12.31
CA LEU A 87 3.24 -13.79 -11.21
C LEU A 87 2.47 -13.66 -9.88
N ALA A 88 1.17 -13.40 -9.92
CA ALA A 88 0.33 -13.36 -8.74
C ALA A 88 -0.02 -14.75 -8.17
N GLY A 89 0.41 -15.82 -8.80
CA GLY A 89 0.30 -17.19 -8.30
C GLY A 89 1.48 -17.63 -7.43
N GLU A 90 2.48 -16.76 -7.23
CA GLU A 90 3.69 -17.04 -6.47
C GLU A 90 3.73 -16.28 -5.15
N LEU A 91 4.62 -16.64 -4.23
CA LEU A 91 4.89 -15.96 -2.96
C LEU A 91 3.61 -15.59 -2.19
N GLU A 92 3.38 -14.30 -1.91
CA GLU A 92 2.18 -13.83 -1.23
C GLU A 92 0.91 -14.20 -1.99
N GLY A 93 0.92 -14.14 -3.31
CA GLY A 93 -0.22 -14.49 -4.14
C GLY A 93 -0.59 -15.98 -4.09
N ALA A 94 0.37 -16.88 -3.92
CA ALA A 94 0.10 -18.29 -3.69
C ALA A 94 -0.64 -18.53 -2.37
N ALA A 95 -0.31 -17.76 -1.32
CA ALA A 95 -0.98 -17.81 -0.02
C ALA A 95 -2.34 -17.08 -0.01
N ARG A 96 -2.53 -16.11 -0.91
CA ARG A 96 -3.69 -15.23 -0.99
C ARG A 96 -4.21 -15.12 -2.44
N PRO A 97 -4.81 -16.16 -3.02
CA PRO A 97 -5.06 -16.26 -4.48
C PRO A 97 -5.91 -15.13 -5.09
N THR A 98 -6.77 -14.46 -4.30
CA THR A 98 -7.64 -13.36 -4.78
C THR A 98 -7.10 -11.97 -4.46
N HIS A 99 -6.02 -11.89 -3.69
CA HIS A 99 -5.50 -10.63 -3.16
C HIS A 99 -5.10 -9.65 -4.26
N PHE A 100 -4.22 -10.06 -5.15
CA PHE A 100 -3.65 -9.15 -6.15
C PHE A 100 -4.65 -8.70 -7.22
N ALA A 101 -5.64 -9.53 -7.57
CA ALA A 101 -6.74 -9.08 -8.43
C ALA A 101 -7.53 -7.93 -7.78
N GLY A 102 -7.77 -8.02 -6.47
CA GLY A 102 -8.39 -6.95 -5.68
C GLY A 102 -7.52 -5.71 -5.59
N VAL A 103 -6.21 -5.88 -5.37
CA VAL A 103 -5.23 -4.77 -5.29
C VAL A 103 -5.13 -4.04 -6.63
N LEU A 104 -4.87 -4.75 -7.73
CA LEU A 104 -4.69 -4.09 -9.03
C LEU A 104 -5.97 -3.40 -9.50
N THR A 105 -7.13 -3.99 -9.23
CA THR A 105 -8.42 -3.38 -9.57
C THR A 105 -8.63 -2.06 -8.82
N VAL A 106 -8.37 -2.00 -7.51
CA VAL A 106 -8.51 -0.75 -6.75
C VAL A 106 -7.45 0.27 -7.12
N VAL A 107 -6.20 -0.16 -7.35
CA VAL A 107 -5.12 0.74 -7.75
C VAL A 107 -5.43 1.35 -9.12
N ALA A 108 -5.83 0.57 -10.11
CA ALA A 108 -6.23 1.09 -11.42
C ALA A 108 -7.38 2.11 -11.28
N LYS A 109 -8.37 1.82 -10.44
CA LYS A 109 -9.48 2.75 -10.17
C LYS A 109 -9.01 4.04 -9.50
N LEU A 110 -8.16 3.96 -8.47
CA LEU A 110 -7.61 5.13 -7.80
C LEU A 110 -6.77 5.99 -8.75
N LEU A 111 -5.91 5.38 -9.57
CA LEU A 111 -5.10 6.08 -10.56
C LEU A 111 -5.99 6.83 -11.57
N ASN A 112 -7.06 6.19 -12.06
CA ASN A 112 -8.00 6.84 -12.98
C ASN A 112 -8.87 7.94 -12.34
N LEU A 113 -9.11 7.88 -11.03
CA LEU A 113 -9.87 8.91 -10.30
C LEU A 113 -9.01 10.12 -9.92
N THR A 114 -7.74 9.89 -9.59
CA THR A 114 -6.83 10.96 -9.14
C THR A 114 -5.94 11.51 -10.25
N ILE A 115 -5.74 10.77 -11.32
CA ILE A 115 -4.93 11.12 -12.52
C ILE A 115 -3.58 11.73 -12.12
N PRO A 116 -2.75 11.03 -11.33
CA PRO A 116 -1.48 11.56 -10.88
C PRO A 116 -0.41 11.49 -11.98
N THR A 117 0.60 12.36 -11.93
CA THR A 117 1.84 12.16 -12.71
C THR A 117 2.67 11.03 -12.10
N TYR A 118 2.82 11.04 -10.78
CA TYR A 118 3.58 10.06 -10.01
C TYR A 118 2.68 9.35 -8.99
N ALA A 119 2.82 8.05 -8.87
CA ALA A 119 2.17 7.27 -7.82
C ALA A 119 3.22 6.51 -7.01
N LEU A 120 3.29 6.78 -5.70
CA LEU A 120 4.32 6.27 -4.83
C LEU A 120 3.86 5.03 -4.08
N PHE A 121 4.71 3.99 -4.07
CA PHE A 121 4.48 2.72 -3.38
C PHE A 121 5.70 2.31 -2.54
N GLY A 122 5.46 1.81 -1.34
CA GLY A 122 6.53 1.29 -0.48
C GLY A 122 7.05 -0.06 -0.96
N GLU A 123 8.37 -0.25 -0.90
CA GLU A 123 9.03 -1.53 -1.23
C GLU A 123 8.73 -2.64 -0.22
N LYS A 124 8.13 -2.31 0.91
CA LYS A 124 7.68 -3.31 1.90
C LYS A 124 6.77 -4.36 1.27
N ASP A 125 5.81 -3.94 0.46
CA ASP A 125 4.89 -4.83 -0.25
C ASP A 125 5.41 -5.04 -1.68
N TYR A 126 6.60 -5.67 -1.78
CA TYR A 126 7.42 -5.70 -3.01
C TYR A 126 6.71 -6.39 -4.18
N GLN A 127 6.04 -7.52 -3.95
CA GLN A 127 5.29 -8.21 -5.01
C GLN A 127 4.14 -7.33 -5.53
N GLN A 128 3.46 -6.59 -4.65
CA GLN A 128 2.46 -5.61 -5.04
C GLN A 128 3.08 -4.52 -5.93
N LEU A 129 4.22 -3.95 -5.53
CA LEU A 129 4.91 -2.93 -6.32
C LEU A 129 5.27 -3.43 -7.73
N VAL A 130 5.79 -4.65 -7.84
CA VAL A 130 6.15 -5.26 -9.12
C VAL A 130 4.92 -5.44 -10.00
N LEU A 131 3.81 -5.93 -9.44
CA LEU A 131 2.55 -6.13 -10.17
C LEU A 131 1.93 -4.81 -10.61
N VAL A 132 1.95 -3.77 -9.76
CA VAL A 132 1.45 -2.43 -10.11
C VAL A 132 2.27 -1.83 -11.25
N ARG A 133 3.61 -1.91 -11.19
CA ARG A 133 4.48 -1.47 -12.29
C ARG A 133 4.19 -2.21 -13.60
N ARG A 134 3.96 -3.51 -13.51
CA ARG A 134 3.61 -4.32 -14.69
C ARG A 134 2.27 -3.91 -15.26
N MET A 135 1.24 -3.73 -14.41
CA MET A 135 -0.08 -3.26 -14.85
C MET A 135 0.02 -1.92 -15.57
N VAL A 136 0.71 -0.93 -15.00
CA VAL A 136 0.85 0.40 -15.60
C VAL A 136 1.55 0.32 -16.95
N ARG A 137 2.61 -0.47 -17.07
CA ARG A 137 3.34 -0.65 -18.32
C ARG A 137 2.52 -1.42 -19.37
N ASP A 138 1.97 -2.58 -18.99
CA ASP A 138 1.32 -3.50 -19.94
C ASP A 138 -0.05 -2.95 -20.43
N LEU A 139 -0.67 -2.02 -19.67
CA LEU A 139 -1.90 -1.31 -20.06
C LEU A 139 -1.63 0.12 -20.58
N GLU A 140 -0.37 0.48 -20.86
CA GLU A 140 0.04 1.81 -21.35
C GLU A 140 -0.57 2.97 -20.55
N MET A 141 -0.67 2.80 -19.21
CA MET A 141 -1.25 3.82 -18.35
C MET A 141 -0.25 5.00 -18.19
N PRO A 142 -0.70 6.26 -18.30
CA PRO A 142 0.19 7.43 -18.34
C PRO A 142 0.66 7.87 -16.94
N TYR A 143 1.06 6.91 -16.10
CA TYR A 143 1.47 7.15 -14.70
C TYR A 143 2.87 6.61 -14.44
N GLU A 144 3.67 7.34 -13.69
CA GLU A 144 4.98 6.85 -13.24
C GLU A 144 4.89 6.26 -11.83
N ILE A 145 5.35 5.01 -11.68
CA ILE A 145 5.34 4.31 -10.38
C ILE A 145 6.70 4.44 -9.70
N VAL A 146 6.71 5.21 -8.62
CA VAL A 146 7.91 5.48 -7.83
C VAL A 146 7.96 4.57 -6.61
N ALA A 147 9.09 3.88 -6.42
CA ALA A 147 9.33 3.05 -5.24
C ALA A 147 9.93 3.90 -4.11
N VAL A 148 9.47 3.66 -2.90
CA VAL A 148 10.02 4.27 -1.68
C VAL A 148 10.54 3.17 -0.77
N PRO A 149 11.78 3.28 -0.26
CA PRO A 149 12.39 2.26 0.60
C PRO A 149 11.55 1.92 1.83
N THR A 150 11.66 0.66 2.29
CA THR A 150 10.99 0.19 3.48
C THR A 150 11.50 0.91 4.72
N VAL A 151 10.61 1.61 5.43
CA VAL A 151 10.90 2.21 6.73
C VAL A 151 10.79 1.14 7.81
N ARG A 152 11.77 1.11 8.72
CA ARG A 152 11.86 0.11 9.78
C ARG A 152 11.94 0.77 11.15
N GLU A 153 11.48 0.05 12.17
CA GLU A 153 11.72 0.38 13.57
C GLU A 153 13.22 0.21 13.90
N PRO A 154 13.72 0.80 15.01
CA PRO A 154 15.16 0.71 15.37
C PRO A 154 15.71 -0.71 15.49
N ASP A 155 14.86 -1.69 15.79
CA ASP A 155 15.22 -3.11 15.90
C ASP A 155 15.17 -3.88 14.55
N GLY A 156 14.80 -3.18 13.46
CA GLY A 156 14.78 -3.73 12.10
C GLY A 156 13.41 -4.22 11.63
N LEU A 157 12.36 -4.20 12.47
CA LEU A 157 11.02 -4.58 12.04
C LEU A 157 10.47 -3.55 11.05
N ALA A 158 9.96 -4.01 9.90
CA ALA A 158 9.31 -3.13 8.94
C ALA A 158 8.05 -2.51 9.56
N LEU A 159 7.85 -1.20 9.38
CA LEU A 159 6.66 -0.52 9.87
C LEU A 159 5.39 -1.04 9.18
N SER A 160 4.38 -1.34 9.98
CA SER A 160 3.08 -1.79 9.53
C SER A 160 1.99 -1.38 10.52
N SER A 161 0.82 -0.97 10.02
CA SER A 161 -0.36 -0.74 10.87
C SER A 161 -0.78 -2.01 11.63
N ARG A 162 -0.39 -3.20 11.16
CA ARG A 162 -0.62 -4.48 11.82
C ARG A 162 0.35 -4.79 12.97
N ASN A 163 1.48 -4.07 13.09
CA ASN A 163 2.43 -4.29 14.21
C ASN A 163 1.77 -4.11 15.57
N ARG A 164 0.68 -3.32 15.67
CA ARG A 164 -0.11 -3.16 16.89
C ARG A 164 -0.76 -4.46 17.40
N TYR A 165 -0.87 -5.47 16.56
CA TYR A 165 -1.40 -6.79 16.93
C TYR A 165 -0.34 -7.70 17.57
N LEU A 166 0.94 -7.39 17.37
CA LEU A 166 2.05 -8.18 17.87
C LEU A 166 2.32 -7.84 19.36
N ALA A 167 2.32 -8.83 20.20
CA ALA A 167 2.63 -8.68 21.62
C ALA A 167 3.73 -9.67 22.03
N GLY A 168 4.58 -9.29 22.99
CA GLY A 168 5.58 -10.16 23.64
C GLY A 168 6.40 -10.99 22.66
N ASP A 169 6.23 -12.31 22.74
CA ASP A 169 6.99 -13.28 21.95
C ASP A 169 6.72 -13.19 20.44
N GLU A 170 5.50 -12.83 20.03
CA GLU A 170 5.15 -12.64 18.63
C GLU A 170 5.93 -11.48 18.01
N ARG A 171 6.09 -10.39 18.78
CA ARG A 171 6.89 -9.22 18.37
C ARG A 171 8.35 -9.62 18.16
N SER A 172 8.90 -10.43 19.09
CA SER A 172 10.27 -10.93 19.02
C SER A 172 10.47 -11.89 17.84
N ALA A 173 9.51 -12.78 17.60
CA ALA A 173 9.53 -13.72 16.48
C ALA A 173 9.46 -13.00 15.12
N ALA A 174 8.68 -11.91 15.00
CA ALA A 174 8.58 -11.13 13.79
C ALA A 174 9.92 -10.54 13.30
N LEU A 175 10.85 -10.28 14.21
CA LEU A 175 12.21 -9.81 13.87
C LEU A 175 13.05 -10.85 13.13
N ALA A 176 12.73 -12.14 13.27
CA ALA A 176 13.48 -13.18 12.57
C ALA A 176 13.41 -13.01 11.05
N PHE A 177 12.32 -12.45 10.54
CA PHE A 177 12.13 -12.23 9.11
C PHE A 177 13.14 -11.21 8.55
N SER A 178 13.22 -10.04 9.15
CA SER A 178 14.18 -9.00 8.73
C SER A 178 15.62 -9.44 8.92
N ARG A 179 15.93 -10.10 10.04
CA ARG A 179 17.28 -10.62 10.33
C ARG A 179 17.72 -11.65 9.29
N SER A 180 16.83 -12.57 8.89
CA SER A 180 17.14 -13.57 7.87
C SER A 180 17.41 -12.94 6.52
N LEU A 181 16.65 -11.90 6.13
CA LEU A 181 16.89 -11.17 4.90
C LEU A 181 18.23 -10.45 4.89
N PHE A 182 18.59 -9.76 5.98
CA PHE A 182 19.88 -9.10 6.08
C PHE A 182 21.05 -10.08 6.09
N ALA A 183 20.94 -11.18 6.82
CA ALA A 183 21.96 -12.23 6.81
C ALA A 183 22.14 -12.85 5.41
N GLY A 184 21.04 -12.98 4.63
CA GLY A 184 21.11 -13.44 3.25
C GLY A 184 21.84 -12.46 2.33
N VAL A 185 21.67 -11.16 2.53
CA VAL A 185 22.40 -10.12 1.78
C VAL A 185 23.88 -10.11 2.13
N GLU A 186 24.24 -10.29 3.40
CA GLU A 186 25.65 -10.35 3.85
C GLU A 186 26.37 -11.61 3.35
N ALA A 187 25.64 -12.69 3.07
CA ALA A 187 26.19 -13.96 2.61
C ALA A 187 26.32 -14.08 1.09
N ALA A 188 25.76 -13.12 0.32
CA ALA A 188 25.73 -13.12 -1.15
C ALA A 188 26.91 -12.34 -1.75
#